data_5e1f98a762e369426f61ae7970544377
#
_entry.id   5e1f98a762e369426f61ae7970544377
#
_cell.length_a   1.000
_cell.length_b   1.000
_cell.length_c   1.000
_cell.angle_alpha   90.00
_cell.angle_beta   90.00
_cell.angle_gamma   90.00
#
_symmetry.space_group_name_H-M   'P 1'
#
loop_
_entity.id
_entity.type
_entity.pdbx_description
1 polymer ?
#
loop_
_entity_poly.entity_id
_entity_poly.type
_entity_poly.pdbx_seq_one_letter_code
_entity_poly.pdbx_strand_id
1 'polypeptide(L)'
;MSGVNDLEKQYKVFYIPKAKGYRKIVTYTSPDSELYRFHSNASQSLEMHLRHSQFAKAYIKHRSIITNAKAHLYNDIFICLDIHDFFQSINHKRLVAVLYNEINKSSRKQFTKEQCEDLVKSCSLSQKGLAIGLKPSPALANIYLKEFDTKLYAWLKKQEIPRVIYTRYADDITISFQTPSSDHNLTVNQIIEHVQKLLGDFHLEMNTRKTRIINLNKSNHVRITGINLVRDEANHRTLTVGRKRKDELFYSAIDAFKKSEGQDKILRIKGMQSFILSIEGEGYEATYSDNMKRLVTELGFDSLKTLIDSL
;
A
#
# COMPACT_ATOMS: atom_id res chain seq x y z
N MET A 1 -25.40 -27.83 11.35
CA MET A 1 -24.33 -28.01 10.33
C MET A 1 -24.79 -27.51 8.95
N SER A 2 -25.21 -26.22 8.86
CA SER A 2 -25.73 -25.62 7.60
C SER A 2 -24.98 -24.35 7.19
N GLY A 3 -23.77 -24.14 7.67
CA GLY A 3 -23.16 -22.80 7.57
C GLY A 3 -22.14 -22.57 6.45
N VAL A 4 -21.53 -23.58 5.86
CA VAL A 4 -20.41 -23.37 4.91
C VAL A 4 -20.89 -23.32 3.46
N ASN A 5 -21.89 -24.09 3.09
CA ASN A 5 -22.43 -24.11 1.71
C ASN A 5 -23.27 -22.87 1.35
N ASP A 6 -23.81 -22.12 2.32
CA ASP A 6 -24.60 -20.90 2.06
C ASP A 6 -23.72 -19.65 1.85
N LEU A 7 -22.51 -19.63 2.39
CA LEU A 7 -21.60 -18.51 2.20
C LEU A 7 -21.06 -18.41 0.77
N GLU A 8 -20.86 -19.53 0.08
CA GLU A 8 -20.38 -19.56 -1.31
C GLU A 8 -21.32 -18.87 -2.31
N LYS A 9 -22.63 -18.79 -1.99
CA LYS A 9 -23.62 -18.10 -2.81
C LYS A 9 -23.66 -16.59 -2.62
N GLN A 10 -22.95 -16.05 -1.62
CA GLN A 10 -23.02 -14.64 -1.24
C GLN A 10 -21.86 -13.80 -1.76
N TYR A 11 -20.92 -14.38 -2.50
CA TYR A 11 -19.83 -13.66 -3.14
C TYR A 11 -19.63 -14.05 -4.61
N LYS A 12 -19.05 -13.14 -5.36
CA LYS A 12 -18.61 -13.33 -6.75
C LYS A 12 -17.10 -13.27 -6.82
N VAL A 13 -16.52 -14.07 -7.72
CA VAL A 13 -15.07 -14.07 -7.98
C VAL A 13 -14.84 -13.51 -9.38
N PHE A 14 -13.88 -12.62 -9.50
CA PHE A 14 -13.39 -12.13 -10.78
C PHE A 14 -11.88 -11.99 -10.76
N TYR A 15 -11.28 -11.83 -11.94
CA TYR A 15 -9.85 -11.83 -12.11
C TYR A 15 -9.41 -10.51 -12.76
N ILE A 16 -8.44 -9.84 -12.12
CA ILE A 16 -7.83 -8.62 -12.65
C ILE A 16 -6.46 -8.98 -13.25
N PRO A 17 -6.15 -8.54 -14.49
CA PRO A 17 -4.84 -8.77 -15.09
C PRO A 17 -3.72 -8.16 -14.26
N LYS A 18 -2.60 -8.88 -14.14
CA LYS A 18 -1.32 -8.40 -13.63
C LYS A 18 -0.30 -8.41 -14.78
N ALA A 19 0.89 -7.85 -14.56
CA ALA A 19 2.01 -7.96 -15.51
C ALA A 19 2.37 -9.43 -15.85
N LYS A 20 2.16 -10.36 -14.88
CA LYS A 20 2.25 -11.80 -15.09
C LYS A 20 1.06 -12.47 -14.39
N GLY A 21 0.13 -13.04 -15.19
CA GLY A 21 -1.05 -13.75 -14.69
C GLY A 21 -2.19 -12.84 -14.23
N TYR A 22 -2.99 -13.35 -13.29
CA TYR A 22 -4.21 -12.68 -12.81
C TYR A 22 -4.23 -12.61 -11.29
N ARG A 23 -4.91 -11.59 -10.77
CA ARG A 23 -5.25 -11.47 -9.34
C ARG A 23 -6.70 -11.87 -9.14
N LYS A 24 -6.95 -12.88 -8.33
CA LYS A 24 -8.28 -13.28 -7.90
C LYS A 24 -8.82 -12.27 -6.89
N ILE A 25 -9.97 -11.69 -7.19
CA ILE A 25 -10.67 -10.73 -6.34
C ILE A 25 -12.03 -11.31 -5.99
N VAL A 26 -12.45 -11.10 -4.77
CA VAL A 26 -13.77 -11.54 -4.26
C VAL A 26 -14.58 -10.29 -3.94
N THR A 27 -15.84 -10.27 -4.40
CA THR A 27 -16.79 -9.23 -4.05
C THR A 27 -18.10 -9.85 -3.59
N TYR A 28 -18.91 -9.10 -2.87
CA TYR A 28 -20.24 -9.52 -2.46
C TYR A 28 -21.19 -9.56 -3.64
N THR A 29 -22.15 -10.49 -3.60
CA THR A 29 -23.19 -10.56 -4.63
C THR A 29 -24.15 -9.37 -4.58
N SER A 30 -24.42 -8.87 -3.35
CA SER A 30 -25.25 -7.70 -3.08
C SER A 30 -24.77 -6.97 -1.83
N PRO A 31 -24.92 -5.62 -1.78
CA PRO A 31 -24.75 -4.84 -0.55
C PRO A 31 -25.74 -5.21 0.57
N ASP A 32 -26.86 -5.89 0.22
CA ASP A 32 -27.88 -6.32 1.16
C ASP A 32 -27.70 -7.77 1.62
N SER A 33 -26.66 -8.46 1.13
CA SER A 33 -26.38 -9.84 1.53
C SER A 33 -26.04 -9.92 3.03
N GLU A 34 -26.39 -11.02 3.66
CA GLU A 34 -26.08 -11.28 5.07
C GLU A 34 -24.58 -11.20 5.32
N LEU A 35 -23.76 -11.78 4.43
CA LEU A 35 -22.31 -11.72 4.51
C LEU A 35 -21.77 -10.28 4.42
N TYR A 36 -22.34 -9.44 3.53
CA TYR A 36 -21.93 -8.04 3.45
C TYR A 36 -22.21 -7.29 4.75
N ARG A 37 -23.41 -7.47 5.33
CA ARG A 37 -23.79 -6.86 6.61
C ARG A 37 -22.91 -7.35 7.75
N PHE A 38 -22.67 -8.66 7.83
CA PHE A 38 -21.76 -9.24 8.83
C PHE A 38 -20.35 -8.65 8.73
N HIS A 39 -19.77 -8.62 7.53
CA HIS A 39 -18.44 -8.07 7.30
C HIS A 39 -18.36 -6.55 7.51
N SER A 40 -19.43 -5.80 7.23
CA SER A 40 -19.50 -4.36 7.49
C SER A 40 -19.47 -4.08 8.98
N ASN A 41 -20.26 -4.78 9.77
CA ASN A 41 -20.30 -4.66 11.23
C ASN A 41 -18.96 -5.09 11.85
N ALA A 42 -18.38 -6.20 11.36
CA ALA A 42 -17.09 -6.67 11.80
C ALA A 42 -15.99 -5.64 11.49
N SER A 43 -15.96 -5.08 10.27
CA SER A 43 -14.97 -4.05 9.89
C SER A 43 -15.06 -2.81 10.76
N GLN A 44 -16.27 -2.34 11.09
CA GLN A 44 -16.48 -1.23 12.02
C GLN A 44 -15.97 -1.56 13.43
N SER A 45 -16.26 -2.78 13.91
CA SER A 45 -15.76 -3.25 15.20
C SER A 45 -14.24 -3.35 15.24
N LEU A 46 -13.60 -3.87 14.16
CA LEU A 46 -12.14 -3.92 14.04
C LEU A 46 -11.53 -2.52 14.06
N GLU A 47 -12.12 -1.55 13.33
CA GLU A 47 -11.65 -0.17 13.31
C GLU A 47 -11.70 0.49 14.71
N MET A 48 -12.73 0.22 15.49
CA MET A 48 -12.90 0.78 16.83
C MET A 48 -11.96 0.14 17.88
N HIS A 49 -11.67 -1.14 17.76
CA HIS A 49 -11.02 -1.89 18.84
C HIS A 49 -9.59 -2.33 18.53
N LEU A 50 -9.18 -2.44 17.26
CA LEU A 50 -7.80 -2.81 16.94
C LEU A 50 -6.85 -1.60 16.97
N ARG A 51 -5.74 -1.78 17.64
CA ARG A 51 -4.62 -0.83 17.57
C ARG A 51 -3.66 -1.28 16.48
N HIS A 52 -3.57 -0.49 15.43
CA HIS A 52 -2.68 -0.76 14.30
C HIS A 52 -1.21 -0.62 14.69
N SER A 53 -0.34 -1.38 14.00
CA SER A 53 1.10 -1.16 14.04
C SER A 53 1.45 0.27 13.59
N GLN A 54 2.38 0.92 14.28
CA GLN A 54 2.86 2.24 13.87
C GLN A 54 3.60 2.21 12.52
N PHE A 55 4.13 1.07 12.15
CA PHE A 55 4.89 0.85 10.92
C PHE A 55 4.00 0.55 9.70
N ALA A 56 2.79 0.02 9.92
CA ALA A 56 1.84 -0.25 8.85
C ALA A 56 1.28 1.06 8.27
N LYS A 57 1.30 1.20 6.94
CA LYS A 57 0.83 2.39 6.22
C LYS A 57 -0.36 2.12 5.30
N ALA A 58 -0.66 0.85 4.99
CA ALA A 58 -1.80 0.46 4.18
C ALA A 58 -3.06 0.27 5.03
N TYR A 59 -4.23 0.57 4.44
CA TYR A 59 -5.56 0.28 4.98
C TYR A 59 -5.84 0.90 6.36
N ILE A 60 -5.22 2.01 6.69
CA ILE A 60 -5.36 2.71 7.97
C ILE A 60 -5.72 4.15 7.67
N LYS A 61 -6.73 4.67 8.37
CA LYS A 61 -7.18 6.06 8.26
C LYS A 61 -6.00 7.03 8.48
N HIS A 62 -5.93 8.07 7.68
CA HIS A 62 -4.86 9.08 7.68
C HIS A 62 -3.45 8.56 7.33
N ARG A 63 -3.32 7.32 6.83
CA ARG A 63 -2.07 6.79 6.27
C ARG A 63 -2.27 6.49 4.78
N SER A 64 -1.22 6.67 4.00
CA SER A 64 -1.28 6.56 2.54
C SER A 64 0.07 6.16 1.95
N ILE A 65 0.11 5.90 0.64
CA ILE A 65 1.36 5.73 -0.11
C ILE A 65 2.28 6.96 0.00
N ILE A 66 1.70 8.16 0.15
CA ILE A 66 2.45 9.40 0.32
C ILE A 66 3.14 9.43 1.70
N THR A 67 2.39 9.15 2.77
CA THR A 67 2.96 9.10 4.12
C THR A 67 3.97 7.97 4.27
N ASN A 68 3.81 6.88 3.50
CA ASN A 68 4.77 5.79 3.40
C ASN A 68 6.09 6.28 2.79
N ALA A 69 6.05 6.85 1.59
CA ALA A 69 7.24 7.36 0.91
C ALA A 69 7.92 8.51 1.66
N LYS A 70 7.13 9.44 2.23
CA LYS A 70 7.61 10.60 2.98
C LYS A 70 8.43 10.21 4.21
N ALA A 71 8.12 9.08 4.85
CA ALA A 71 8.90 8.61 6.01
C ALA A 71 10.38 8.37 5.67
N HIS A 72 10.68 8.02 4.44
CA HIS A 72 12.02 7.65 3.97
C HIS A 72 12.79 8.79 3.27
N LEU A 73 12.22 9.99 3.23
CA LEU A 73 12.68 11.10 2.38
C LEU A 73 14.17 11.45 2.55
N TYR A 74 14.70 11.34 3.77
CA TYR A 74 16.06 11.81 4.09
C TYR A 74 17.10 10.70 4.20
N ASN A 75 16.80 9.50 3.71
CA ASN A 75 17.73 8.38 3.72
C ASN A 75 18.35 8.13 2.34
N ASP A 76 19.48 7.42 2.31
CA ASP A 76 20.29 7.19 1.11
C ASP A 76 20.18 5.76 0.61
N ILE A 77 20.18 4.79 1.53
CA ILE A 77 20.12 3.37 1.22
C ILE A 77 18.69 2.86 1.46
N PHE A 78 18.17 2.15 0.47
CA PHE A 78 16.80 1.61 0.50
C PHE A 78 16.82 0.12 0.22
N ILE A 79 16.12 -0.63 1.05
CA ILE A 79 15.83 -2.05 0.88
C ILE A 79 14.32 -2.16 0.75
N CYS A 80 13.86 -2.51 -0.46
CA CYS A 80 12.44 -2.73 -0.75
C CYS A 80 12.21 -4.22 -0.93
N LEU A 81 11.37 -4.81 -0.08
CA LEU A 81 11.07 -6.22 -0.02
C LEU A 81 9.57 -6.43 -0.22
N ASP A 82 9.17 -7.59 -0.73
CA ASP A 82 7.79 -7.97 -0.99
C ASP A 82 7.53 -9.33 -0.34
N ILE A 83 6.38 -9.50 0.29
CA ILE A 83 5.96 -10.79 0.85
C ILE A 83 5.23 -11.57 -0.24
N HIS A 84 5.69 -12.80 -0.51
CA HIS A 84 5.11 -13.66 -1.54
C HIS A 84 3.68 -14.07 -1.16
N ASP A 85 2.73 -13.82 -2.07
CA ASP A 85 1.31 -14.19 -1.94
C ASP A 85 0.73 -13.95 -0.53
N PHE A 86 1.01 -12.77 0.03
CA PHE A 86 0.78 -12.42 1.43
C PHE A 86 -0.63 -12.82 1.93
N PHE A 87 -1.69 -12.33 1.28
CA PHE A 87 -3.06 -12.60 1.71
C PHE A 87 -3.39 -14.10 1.69
N GLN A 88 -2.91 -14.83 0.68
CA GLN A 88 -3.15 -16.26 0.50
C GLN A 88 -2.32 -17.13 1.46
N SER A 89 -1.22 -16.58 1.99
CA SER A 89 -0.29 -17.31 2.87
C SER A 89 -0.61 -17.16 4.37
N ILE A 90 -1.57 -16.29 4.73
CA ILE A 90 -1.93 -16.04 6.13
C ILE A 90 -2.45 -17.33 6.80
N ASN A 91 -1.83 -17.71 7.90
CA ASN A 91 -2.22 -18.88 8.69
C ASN A 91 -3.41 -18.53 9.59
N HIS A 92 -4.54 -19.22 9.43
CA HIS A 92 -5.78 -18.94 10.18
C HIS A 92 -5.62 -19.14 11.69
N LYS A 93 -4.99 -20.24 12.12
CA LYS A 93 -4.80 -20.54 13.55
C LYS A 93 -4.05 -19.42 14.25
N ARG A 94 -2.96 -18.94 13.62
CA ARG A 94 -2.19 -17.80 14.13
C ARG A 94 -3.01 -16.52 14.10
N LEU A 95 -3.71 -16.25 12.99
CA LEU A 95 -4.52 -15.04 12.86
C LEU A 95 -5.62 -14.97 13.91
N VAL A 96 -6.33 -16.07 14.17
CA VAL A 96 -7.37 -16.14 15.21
C VAL A 96 -6.77 -15.83 16.59
N ALA A 97 -5.62 -16.42 16.94
CA ALA A 97 -4.97 -16.17 18.21
C ALA A 97 -4.55 -14.70 18.37
N VAL A 98 -3.96 -14.10 17.31
CA VAL A 98 -3.55 -12.69 17.31
C VAL A 98 -4.77 -11.78 17.40
N LEU A 99 -5.81 -12.04 16.60
CA LEU A 99 -7.06 -11.27 16.59
C LEU A 99 -7.73 -11.28 17.96
N TYR A 100 -7.91 -12.47 18.56
CA TYR A 100 -8.51 -12.62 19.88
C TYR A 100 -7.77 -11.82 20.95
N ASN A 101 -6.44 -11.92 20.97
CA ASN A 101 -5.62 -11.21 21.92
C ASN A 101 -5.67 -9.68 21.71
N GLU A 102 -5.57 -9.21 20.47
CA GLU A 102 -5.49 -7.78 20.19
C GLU A 102 -6.82 -7.04 20.32
N ILE A 103 -7.94 -7.66 19.90
CA ILE A 103 -9.26 -7.03 19.98
C ILE A 103 -9.71 -6.89 21.43
N ASN A 104 -9.40 -7.88 22.29
CA ASN A 104 -9.77 -7.87 23.70
C ASN A 104 -8.90 -6.95 24.58
N LYS A 105 -7.72 -6.53 24.11
CA LYS A 105 -6.87 -5.56 24.84
C LYS A 105 -7.50 -4.19 25.01
N SER A 106 -8.33 -3.75 24.07
CA SER A 106 -8.87 -2.38 24.03
C SER A 106 -10.39 -2.34 24.03
N SER A 107 -11.06 -3.48 24.04
CA SER A 107 -12.52 -3.59 24.06
C SER A 107 -13.06 -3.79 25.47
N ARG A 108 -14.14 -3.08 25.81
CA ARG A 108 -14.91 -3.35 27.04
C ARG A 108 -15.78 -4.59 26.91
N LYS A 109 -16.18 -4.96 25.67
CA LYS A 109 -16.91 -6.17 25.35
C LYS A 109 -15.94 -7.26 24.97
N GLN A 110 -16.00 -8.39 25.66
CA GLN A 110 -15.17 -9.53 25.33
C GLN A 110 -15.67 -10.20 24.04
N PHE A 111 -14.76 -10.43 23.12
CA PHE A 111 -15.00 -11.23 21.92
C PHE A 111 -14.57 -12.67 22.20
N THR A 112 -15.40 -13.63 21.85
CA THR A 112 -15.05 -15.04 22.04
C THR A 112 -14.10 -15.51 20.96
N LYS A 113 -13.43 -16.62 21.21
CA LYS A 113 -12.52 -17.21 20.23
C LYS A 113 -13.31 -17.71 19.01
N GLU A 114 -14.50 -18.26 19.21
CA GLU A 114 -15.42 -18.71 18.15
C GLU A 114 -15.81 -17.55 17.22
N GLN A 115 -16.14 -16.39 17.77
CA GLN A 115 -16.43 -15.19 16.98
C GLN A 115 -15.24 -14.76 16.12
N CYS A 116 -14.02 -14.86 16.65
CA CYS A 116 -12.81 -14.59 15.88
C CYS A 116 -12.57 -15.65 14.79
N GLU A 117 -12.82 -16.93 15.08
CA GLU A 117 -12.73 -18.02 14.12
C GLU A 117 -13.73 -17.87 12.98
N ASP A 118 -15.00 -17.56 13.27
CA ASP A 118 -16.05 -17.36 12.29
C ASP A 118 -15.74 -16.18 11.37
N LEU A 119 -15.25 -15.07 11.94
CA LEU A 119 -14.81 -13.93 11.14
C LEU A 119 -13.66 -14.29 10.19
N VAL A 120 -12.63 -14.97 10.68
CA VAL A 120 -11.48 -15.37 9.85
C VAL A 120 -11.92 -16.34 8.75
N LYS A 121 -12.74 -17.34 9.07
CA LYS A 121 -13.28 -18.32 8.11
C LYS A 121 -14.13 -17.64 7.04
N SER A 122 -15.02 -16.72 7.42
CA SER A 122 -15.88 -16.00 6.47
C SER A 122 -15.08 -15.09 5.51
N CYS A 123 -13.88 -14.67 5.88
CA CYS A 123 -12.97 -13.88 5.04
C CYS A 123 -12.08 -14.74 4.12
N SER A 124 -12.29 -16.04 4.04
CA SER A 124 -11.46 -16.96 3.28
C SER A 124 -12.27 -17.81 2.30
N LEU A 125 -11.60 -18.24 1.22
CA LEU A 125 -12.15 -19.21 0.25
C LEU A 125 -11.55 -20.62 0.43
N SER A 126 -10.70 -20.79 1.43
CA SER A 126 -9.99 -22.05 1.68
C SER A 126 -9.61 -22.15 3.15
N GLN A 127 -8.92 -23.22 3.53
CA GLN A 127 -8.49 -23.44 4.92
C GLN A 127 -7.33 -22.53 5.37
N LYS A 128 -6.76 -21.71 4.46
CA LYS A 128 -5.75 -20.71 4.76
C LYS A 128 -5.94 -19.47 3.89
N GLY A 129 -5.29 -18.39 4.27
CA GLY A 129 -5.31 -17.15 3.53
C GLY A 129 -6.58 -16.32 3.76
N LEU A 130 -6.55 -15.11 3.25
CA LEU A 130 -7.67 -14.17 3.23
C LEU A 130 -8.02 -13.81 1.80
N ALA A 131 -9.31 -13.70 1.52
CA ALA A 131 -9.80 -13.26 0.22
C ALA A 131 -9.57 -11.76 0.03
N ILE A 132 -8.96 -11.39 -1.10
CA ILE A 132 -8.76 -9.99 -1.49
C ILE A 132 -10.10 -9.44 -1.98
N GLY A 133 -10.55 -8.32 -1.39
CA GLY A 133 -11.79 -7.63 -1.75
C GLY A 133 -12.90 -7.72 -0.71
N LEU A 134 -12.79 -8.61 0.28
CA LEU A 134 -13.69 -8.62 1.43
C LEU A 134 -13.30 -7.56 2.45
N LYS A 135 -14.29 -6.86 3.02
CA LYS A 135 -14.09 -5.69 3.88
C LYS A 135 -13.15 -5.91 5.08
N PRO A 136 -13.24 -7.02 5.87
CA PRO A 136 -12.36 -7.20 7.02
C PRO A 136 -10.93 -7.62 6.66
N SER A 137 -10.72 -8.22 5.48
CA SER A 137 -9.43 -8.82 5.09
C SER A 137 -8.22 -7.89 5.24
N PRO A 138 -8.28 -6.60 4.88
CA PRO A 138 -7.15 -5.68 5.06
C PRO A 138 -6.76 -5.46 6.52
N ALA A 139 -7.74 -5.28 7.42
CA ALA A 139 -7.49 -5.10 8.85
C ALA A 139 -6.91 -6.38 9.49
N LEU A 140 -7.45 -7.54 9.12
CA LEU A 140 -6.97 -8.84 9.56
C LEU A 140 -5.54 -9.12 9.07
N ALA A 141 -5.22 -8.79 7.81
CA ALA A 141 -3.88 -8.90 7.27
C ALA A 141 -2.88 -7.97 7.99
N ASN A 142 -3.29 -6.75 8.34
CA ASN A 142 -2.45 -5.83 9.08
C ASN A 142 -2.14 -6.31 10.50
N ILE A 143 -3.16 -6.85 11.22
CA ILE A 143 -2.97 -7.33 12.59
C ILE A 143 -2.09 -8.58 12.64
N TYR A 144 -2.14 -9.44 11.62
CA TYR A 144 -1.31 -10.63 11.50
C TYR A 144 0.19 -10.30 11.60
N LEU A 145 0.62 -9.19 11.00
CA LEU A 145 2.01 -8.75 10.97
C LEU A 145 2.38 -7.73 12.07
N LYS A 146 1.49 -7.42 13.01
CA LYS A 146 1.79 -6.42 14.06
C LYS A 146 2.97 -6.81 14.93
N GLU A 147 3.04 -8.07 15.32
CA GLU A 147 4.16 -8.61 16.11
C GLU A 147 5.45 -8.67 15.29
N PHE A 148 5.36 -9.06 14.01
CA PHE A 148 6.47 -9.00 13.06
C PHE A 148 7.07 -7.60 12.99
N ASP A 149 6.23 -6.58 12.80
CA ASP A 149 6.65 -5.18 12.73
C ASP A 149 7.43 -4.77 13.98
N THR A 150 6.94 -5.15 15.16
CA THR A 150 7.58 -4.84 16.45
C THR A 150 8.92 -5.53 16.60
N LYS A 151 9.00 -6.83 16.28
CA LYS A 151 10.23 -7.62 16.36
C LYS A 151 11.29 -7.13 15.40
N LEU A 152 10.90 -6.85 14.15
CA LEU A 152 11.82 -6.34 13.13
C LEU A 152 12.40 -4.98 13.54
N TYR A 153 11.54 -4.06 13.96
CA TYR A 153 12.03 -2.73 14.36
C TYR A 153 12.92 -2.78 15.60
N ALA A 154 12.57 -3.60 16.58
CA ALA A 154 13.40 -3.79 17.78
C ALA A 154 14.79 -4.35 17.43
N TRP A 155 14.85 -5.27 16.46
CA TRP A 155 16.12 -5.80 15.97
C TRP A 155 16.91 -4.73 15.21
N LEU A 156 16.28 -4.00 14.27
CA LEU A 156 16.92 -2.93 13.51
C LEU A 156 17.54 -1.86 14.41
N LYS A 157 16.87 -1.50 15.49
CA LYS A 157 17.38 -0.50 16.45
C LYS A 157 18.64 -0.97 17.20
N LYS A 158 18.83 -2.29 17.37
CA LYS A 158 20.02 -2.86 18.02
C LYS A 158 21.24 -2.94 17.10
N GLN A 159 21.05 -2.76 15.78
CA GLN A 159 22.14 -2.84 14.78
C GLN A 159 22.93 -1.54 14.64
N GLU A 160 22.62 -0.49 15.42
CA GLU A 160 23.29 0.82 15.36
C GLU A 160 23.32 1.46 13.96
N ILE A 161 22.33 1.12 13.13
CA ILE A 161 22.21 1.61 11.74
C ILE A 161 21.80 3.09 11.76
N PRO A 162 22.55 4.00 11.10
CA PRO A 162 22.26 5.43 11.14
C PRO A 162 20.88 5.77 10.60
N ARG A 163 20.03 6.42 11.41
CA ARG A 163 18.69 6.89 11.03
C ARG A 163 17.84 5.82 10.34
N VAL A 164 17.88 4.58 10.83
CA VAL A 164 17.07 3.49 10.26
C VAL A 164 15.58 3.80 10.38
N ILE A 165 14.89 3.74 9.24
CA ILE A 165 13.44 3.89 9.10
C ILE A 165 12.89 2.59 8.54
N TYR A 166 11.81 2.11 9.13
CA TYR A 166 11.05 0.95 8.68
C TYR A 166 9.58 1.32 8.49
N THR A 167 9.02 0.94 7.36
CA THR A 167 7.57 1.00 7.12
C THR A 167 7.10 -0.24 6.35
N ARG A 168 5.82 -0.55 6.49
CA ARG A 168 5.16 -1.62 5.74
C ARG A 168 3.86 -1.11 5.11
N TYR A 169 3.71 -1.32 3.81
CA TYR A 169 2.48 -1.04 3.08
C TYR A 169 1.89 -2.35 2.56
N ALA A 170 0.99 -2.97 3.32
CA ALA A 170 0.49 -4.34 3.12
C ALA A 170 1.63 -5.38 3.10
N ASP A 171 1.94 -5.92 1.92
CA ASP A 171 3.04 -6.85 1.60
C ASP A 171 4.37 -6.16 1.28
N ASP A 172 4.35 -4.87 0.93
CA ASP A 172 5.55 -4.09 0.64
C ASP A 172 6.25 -3.64 1.93
N ILE A 173 7.45 -4.13 2.18
CA ILE A 173 8.34 -3.72 3.27
C ILE A 173 9.37 -2.74 2.71
N THR A 174 9.54 -1.59 3.36
CA THR A 174 10.59 -0.64 3.04
C THR A 174 11.43 -0.36 4.28
N ILE A 175 12.74 -0.60 4.17
CA ILE A 175 13.73 -0.24 5.18
C ILE A 175 14.69 0.73 4.52
N SER A 176 14.97 1.85 5.17
CA SER A 176 15.96 2.81 4.66
C SER A 176 16.81 3.37 5.78
N PHE A 177 18.02 3.81 5.44
CA PHE A 177 18.96 4.38 6.40
C PHE A 177 19.96 5.30 5.69
N GLN A 178 20.67 6.12 6.46
CA GLN A 178 21.77 6.92 5.93
C GLN A 178 22.99 6.03 5.70
N THR A 179 23.83 6.45 4.74
CA THR A 179 25.07 5.70 4.42
C THR A 179 25.93 5.55 5.68
N PRO A 180 26.20 4.33 6.15
CA PRO A 180 27.08 4.10 7.29
C PRO A 180 28.55 4.40 6.92
N SER A 181 29.36 4.63 7.93
CA SER A 181 30.82 4.75 7.75
C SER A 181 31.50 3.41 7.41
N SER A 182 30.84 2.29 7.73
CA SER A 182 31.25 0.92 7.43
C SER A 182 30.64 0.43 6.11
N ASP A 183 31.02 -0.78 5.68
CA ASP A 183 30.49 -1.39 4.45
C ASP A 183 28.97 -1.60 4.56
N HIS A 184 28.19 -0.81 3.81
CA HIS A 184 26.74 -0.90 3.79
C HIS A 184 26.21 -2.18 3.11
N ASN A 185 26.99 -2.87 2.28
CA ASN A 185 26.59 -4.12 1.64
C ASN A 185 26.44 -5.23 2.68
N LEU A 186 27.37 -5.31 3.64
CA LEU A 186 27.27 -6.25 4.75
C LEU A 186 26.01 -5.98 5.58
N THR A 187 25.75 -4.73 5.92
CA THR A 187 24.54 -4.29 6.65
C THR A 187 23.27 -4.66 5.89
N VAL A 188 23.21 -4.44 4.57
CA VAL A 188 22.05 -4.76 3.73
C VAL A 188 21.78 -6.26 3.73
N ASN A 189 22.80 -7.10 3.55
CA ASN A 189 22.65 -8.55 3.52
C ASN A 189 22.15 -9.08 4.88
N GLN A 190 22.69 -8.60 5.98
CA GLN A 190 22.23 -8.97 7.34
C GLN A 190 20.75 -8.61 7.57
N ILE A 191 20.30 -7.44 7.08
CA ILE A 191 18.90 -7.03 7.17
C ILE A 191 18.01 -7.98 6.36
N ILE A 192 18.37 -8.29 5.13
CA ILE A 192 17.59 -9.17 4.24
C ILE A 192 17.48 -10.57 4.85
N GLU A 193 18.58 -11.15 5.30
CA GLU A 193 18.61 -12.47 5.96
C GLU A 193 17.73 -12.50 7.22
N HIS A 194 17.83 -11.44 8.05
CA HIS A 194 17.00 -11.36 9.25
C HIS A 194 15.51 -11.24 8.91
N VAL A 195 15.13 -10.42 7.94
CA VAL A 195 13.74 -10.30 7.49
C VAL A 195 13.22 -11.64 6.95
N GLN A 196 14.01 -12.32 6.13
CA GLN A 196 13.64 -13.63 5.59
C GLN A 196 13.41 -14.66 6.69
N LYS A 197 14.32 -14.75 7.66
CA LYS A 197 14.18 -15.64 8.82
C LYS A 197 12.93 -15.30 9.62
N LEU A 198 12.75 -14.01 9.94
CA LEU A 198 11.60 -13.56 10.72
C LEU A 198 10.27 -13.80 10.00
N LEU A 199 10.18 -13.63 8.67
CA LEU A 199 8.99 -13.98 7.90
C LEU A 199 8.66 -15.48 8.01
N GLY A 200 9.67 -16.35 8.01
CA GLY A 200 9.50 -17.79 8.22
C GLY A 200 8.81 -18.11 9.56
N ASP A 201 9.14 -17.41 10.65
CA ASP A 201 8.49 -17.56 11.96
C ASP A 201 6.98 -17.19 11.90
N PHE A 202 6.58 -16.43 10.89
CA PHE A 202 5.19 -16.05 10.63
C PHE A 202 4.53 -16.89 9.52
N HIS A 203 5.16 -17.97 9.08
CA HIS A 203 4.69 -18.81 7.96
C HIS A 203 4.53 -18.03 6.65
N LEU A 204 5.40 -17.06 6.43
CA LEU A 204 5.43 -16.23 5.22
C LEU A 204 6.79 -16.34 4.53
N GLU A 205 6.80 -16.08 3.23
CA GLU A 205 7.99 -16.13 2.40
C GLU A 205 8.28 -14.77 1.78
N MET A 206 9.55 -14.42 1.67
CA MET A 206 10.00 -13.23 0.97
C MET A 206 10.05 -13.49 -0.55
N ASN A 207 9.54 -12.57 -1.33
CA ASN A 207 9.66 -12.60 -2.78
C ASN A 207 11.03 -12.05 -3.21
N THR A 208 12.03 -12.94 -3.27
CA THR A 208 13.40 -12.57 -3.60
C THR A 208 13.55 -11.92 -4.98
N ARG A 209 12.68 -12.28 -5.95
CA ARG A 209 12.69 -11.71 -7.31
C ARG A 209 12.26 -10.24 -7.36
N LYS A 210 11.53 -9.78 -6.36
CA LYS A 210 11.08 -8.40 -6.23
C LYS A 210 11.94 -7.58 -5.26
N THR A 211 12.91 -8.20 -4.60
CA THR A 211 13.86 -7.50 -3.72
C THR A 211 14.67 -6.48 -4.51
N ARG A 212 14.69 -5.24 -4.04
CA ARG A 212 15.44 -4.15 -4.64
C ARG A 212 16.24 -3.42 -3.60
N ILE A 213 17.50 -3.18 -3.91
CA ILE A 213 18.43 -2.39 -3.09
C ILE A 213 18.81 -1.18 -3.93
N ILE A 214 18.55 0.01 -3.42
CA ILE A 214 18.80 1.26 -4.11
C ILE A 214 19.66 2.15 -3.22
N ASN A 215 20.73 2.70 -3.79
CA ASN A 215 21.57 3.71 -3.17
C ASN A 215 21.39 5.03 -3.94
N LEU A 216 20.81 6.04 -3.31
CA LEU A 216 20.55 7.35 -3.92
C LEU A 216 21.85 8.17 -4.16
N ASN A 217 22.99 7.74 -3.63
CA ASN A 217 24.28 8.31 -4.01
C ASN A 217 24.75 7.83 -5.39
N LYS A 218 24.14 6.73 -5.91
CA LYS A 218 24.45 6.17 -7.24
C LYS A 218 23.23 6.23 -8.18
N SER A 219 22.03 6.39 -7.64
CA SER A 219 20.77 6.50 -8.39
C SER A 219 20.09 7.81 -8.00
N ASN A 220 19.47 8.50 -8.95
CA ASN A 220 18.76 9.74 -8.69
C ASN A 220 17.34 9.55 -8.13
N HIS A 221 16.82 8.32 -8.07
CA HIS A 221 15.48 8.05 -7.55
C HIS A 221 15.31 6.64 -6.98
N VAL A 222 14.35 6.52 -6.07
CA VAL A 222 13.77 5.24 -5.62
C VAL A 222 12.25 5.30 -5.69
N ARG A 223 11.63 4.20 -6.11
CA ARG A 223 10.16 4.09 -6.15
C ARG A 223 9.64 3.28 -4.95
N ILE A 224 8.82 3.93 -4.11
CA ILE A 224 8.20 3.35 -2.91
C ILE A 224 6.68 3.38 -3.10
N THR A 225 6.03 2.22 -3.16
CA THR A 225 4.55 2.08 -3.32
C THR A 225 3.96 2.99 -4.41
N GLY A 226 4.67 3.12 -5.54
CA GLY A 226 4.21 3.91 -6.69
C GLY A 226 4.57 5.39 -6.68
N ILE A 227 5.16 5.91 -5.60
CA ILE A 227 5.72 7.26 -5.48
C ILE A 227 7.22 7.21 -5.70
N ASN A 228 7.76 8.11 -6.52
CA ASN A 228 9.18 8.28 -6.68
C ASN A 228 9.71 9.30 -5.64
N LEU A 229 10.71 8.90 -4.88
CA LEU A 229 11.53 9.79 -4.12
C LEU A 229 12.76 10.12 -4.98
N VAL A 230 12.97 11.38 -5.28
CA VAL A 230 14.01 11.88 -6.19
C VAL A 230 14.98 12.73 -5.39
N ARG A 231 16.26 12.65 -5.75
CA ARG A 231 17.33 13.50 -5.26
C ARG A 231 17.91 14.26 -6.46
N ASP A 232 17.96 15.59 -6.37
CA ASP A 232 18.61 16.44 -7.35
C ASP A 232 20.13 16.60 -7.08
N GLU A 233 20.82 17.30 -7.97
CA GLU A 233 22.26 17.57 -7.88
C GLU A 233 22.63 18.42 -6.65
N ALA A 234 21.72 19.28 -6.20
CA ALA A 234 21.87 20.11 -5.00
C ALA A 234 21.51 19.36 -3.70
N ASN A 235 21.25 18.03 -3.80
CA ASN A 235 20.83 17.15 -2.71
C ASN A 235 19.45 17.47 -2.12
N HIS A 236 18.61 18.23 -2.81
CA HIS A 236 17.21 18.36 -2.42
C HIS A 236 16.46 17.07 -2.73
N ARG A 237 15.53 16.72 -1.85
CA ARG A 237 14.77 15.49 -1.95
C ARG A 237 13.29 15.78 -2.00
N THR A 238 12.65 15.27 -3.03
CA THR A 238 11.25 15.51 -3.31
C THR A 238 10.51 14.21 -3.63
N LEU A 239 9.20 14.22 -3.45
CA LEU A 239 8.32 13.15 -3.90
C LEU A 239 7.68 13.55 -5.22
N THR A 240 7.62 12.62 -6.17
CA THR A 240 7.01 12.86 -7.48
C THR A 240 6.27 11.62 -7.98
N VAL A 241 5.23 11.83 -8.75
CA VAL A 241 4.54 10.75 -9.48
C VAL A 241 5.33 10.23 -10.68
N GLY A 242 6.38 10.99 -11.10
CA GLY A 242 7.21 10.71 -12.26
C GLY A 242 6.62 11.26 -13.57
N ARG A 243 7.52 11.44 -14.56
CA ARG A 243 7.21 12.10 -15.84
C ARG A 243 6.05 11.46 -16.58
N LYS A 244 6.08 10.14 -16.73
CA LYS A 244 5.07 9.40 -17.49
C LYS A 244 3.63 9.72 -17.05
N ARG A 245 3.37 9.81 -15.74
CA ARG A 245 2.01 10.07 -15.23
C ARG A 245 1.59 11.53 -15.44
N LYS A 246 2.54 12.45 -15.38
CA LYS A 246 2.30 13.86 -15.69
C LYS A 246 2.01 14.06 -17.18
N ASP A 247 2.75 13.40 -18.05
CA ASP A 247 2.50 13.43 -19.50
C ASP A 247 1.14 12.81 -19.84
N GLU A 248 0.78 11.70 -19.19
CA GLU A 248 -0.54 11.07 -19.33
C GLU A 248 -1.68 12.02 -18.93
N LEU A 249 -1.54 12.74 -17.80
CA LEU A 249 -2.49 13.78 -17.40
C LEU A 249 -2.61 14.86 -18.46
N PHE A 250 -1.47 15.40 -18.94
CA PHE A 250 -1.42 16.47 -19.91
C PHE A 250 -2.16 16.10 -21.20
N TYR A 251 -1.76 15.00 -21.84
CA TYR A 251 -2.35 14.59 -23.12
C TYR A 251 -3.83 14.18 -22.97
N SER A 252 -4.20 13.55 -21.86
CA SER A 252 -5.60 13.21 -21.60
C SER A 252 -6.47 14.45 -21.41
N ALA A 253 -5.97 15.49 -20.76
CA ALA A 253 -6.70 16.75 -20.57
C ALA A 253 -6.87 17.51 -21.90
N ILE A 254 -5.79 17.64 -22.69
CA ILE A 254 -5.85 18.27 -24.02
C ILE A 254 -6.83 17.53 -24.95
N ASP A 255 -6.77 16.19 -24.95
CA ASP A 255 -7.65 15.35 -25.77
C ASP A 255 -9.12 15.48 -25.33
N ALA A 256 -9.39 15.51 -24.03
CA ALA A 256 -10.75 15.68 -23.50
C ALA A 256 -11.34 17.05 -23.87
N PHE A 257 -10.54 18.11 -23.77
CA PHE A 257 -10.96 19.47 -24.15
C PHE A 257 -11.30 19.57 -25.65
N LYS A 258 -10.44 19.00 -26.51
CA LYS A 258 -10.64 19.05 -27.97
C LYS A 258 -11.83 18.22 -28.48
N LYS A 259 -12.13 17.09 -27.79
CA LYS A 259 -13.14 16.11 -28.25
C LYS A 259 -14.46 16.17 -27.50
N SER A 260 -14.60 17.05 -26.51
CA SER A 260 -15.78 17.11 -25.61
C SER A 260 -16.14 15.73 -25.05
N GLU A 261 -15.19 15.10 -24.41
CA GLU A 261 -15.27 13.73 -23.89
C GLU A 261 -16.34 13.58 -22.79
N GLY A 262 -16.81 12.34 -22.61
CA GLY A 262 -17.84 12.02 -21.62
C GLY A 262 -17.37 12.20 -20.15
N GLN A 263 -18.35 12.38 -19.26
CA GLN A 263 -18.14 12.72 -17.84
C GLN A 263 -17.22 11.75 -17.08
N ASP A 264 -17.27 10.45 -17.39
CA ASP A 264 -16.40 9.45 -16.75
C ASP A 264 -14.91 9.69 -17.02
N LYS A 265 -14.56 10.11 -18.24
CA LYS A 265 -13.17 10.43 -18.61
C LYS A 265 -12.72 11.71 -17.92
N ILE A 266 -13.58 12.72 -17.84
CA ILE A 266 -13.31 13.98 -17.13
C ILE A 266 -13.06 13.72 -15.65
N LEU A 267 -13.90 12.91 -14.99
CA LEU A 267 -13.70 12.53 -13.59
C LEU A 267 -12.36 11.82 -13.34
N ARG A 268 -11.93 10.96 -14.26
CA ARG A 268 -10.60 10.31 -14.16
C ARG A 268 -9.46 11.32 -14.30
N ILE A 269 -9.56 12.28 -15.21
CA ILE A 269 -8.57 13.36 -15.39
C ILE A 269 -8.48 14.20 -14.11
N LYS A 270 -9.62 14.67 -13.58
CA LYS A 270 -9.67 15.43 -12.32
C LYS A 270 -9.13 14.63 -11.13
N GLY A 271 -9.43 13.33 -11.06
CA GLY A 271 -8.86 12.42 -10.05
C GLY A 271 -7.34 12.27 -10.17
N MET A 272 -6.82 12.15 -11.40
CA MET A 272 -5.37 12.07 -11.64
C MET A 272 -4.67 13.38 -11.27
N GLN A 273 -5.24 14.53 -11.62
CA GLN A 273 -4.74 15.85 -11.23
C GLN A 273 -4.69 16.00 -9.71
N SER A 274 -5.80 15.71 -9.01
CA SER A 274 -5.88 15.76 -7.56
C SER A 274 -4.82 14.88 -6.89
N PHE A 275 -4.58 13.69 -7.45
CA PHE A 275 -3.52 12.80 -6.98
C PHE A 275 -2.13 13.41 -7.15
N ILE A 276 -1.82 14.01 -8.30
CA ILE A 276 -0.53 14.68 -8.55
C ILE A 276 -0.36 15.87 -7.61
N LEU A 277 -1.37 16.73 -7.49
CA LEU A 277 -1.38 17.86 -6.58
C LEU A 277 -1.13 17.46 -5.12
N SER A 278 -1.67 16.32 -4.67
CA SER A 278 -1.46 15.82 -3.30
C SER A 278 -0.02 15.42 -3.00
N ILE A 279 0.81 15.18 -4.03
CA ILE A 279 2.20 14.74 -3.91
C ILE A 279 3.18 15.88 -4.20
N GLU A 280 2.99 16.60 -5.30
CA GLU A 280 3.92 17.60 -5.83
C GLU A 280 3.47 19.05 -5.58
N GLY A 281 2.23 19.26 -5.12
CA GLY A 281 1.65 20.59 -5.00
C GLY A 281 1.40 21.27 -6.36
N GLU A 282 1.12 22.54 -6.35
CA GLU A 282 0.82 23.33 -7.57
C GLU A 282 2.03 23.48 -8.53
N GLY A 283 3.24 23.28 -8.02
CA GLY A 283 4.48 23.35 -8.81
C GLY A 283 4.69 22.20 -9.82
N TYR A 284 3.80 21.19 -9.87
CA TYR A 284 3.97 20.04 -10.78
C TYR A 284 4.06 20.44 -12.25
N GLU A 285 3.41 21.53 -12.65
CA GLU A 285 3.40 22.05 -14.02
C GLU A 285 4.75 22.66 -14.45
N ALA A 286 5.62 23.03 -13.50
CA ALA A 286 6.96 23.53 -13.80
C ALA A 286 7.79 22.54 -14.60
N THR A 287 7.48 21.24 -14.48
CA THR A 287 8.19 20.16 -15.18
C THR A 287 7.73 19.93 -16.62
N TYR A 288 6.67 20.58 -17.09
CA TYR A 288 6.25 20.52 -18.48
C TYR A 288 7.19 21.33 -19.38
N SER A 289 7.36 20.85 -20.61
CA SER A 289 8.16 21.54 -21.62
C SER A 289 7.48 22.84 -22.06
N ASP A 290 8.28 23.77 -22.60
CA ASP A 290 7.74 25.05 -23.11
C ASP A 290 6.71 24.84 -24.22
N ASN A 291 6.89 23.80 -25.04
CA ASN A 291 5.89 23.44 -26.07
C ASN A 291 4.55 22.99 -25.44
N MET A 292 4.58 22.24 -24.34
CA MET A 292 3.36 21.84 -23.64
C MET A 292 2.68 23.05 -23.00
N LYS A 293 3.43 23.94 -22.36
CA LYS A 293 2.91 25.18 -21.78
C LYS A 293 2.29 26.09 -22.86
N ARG A 294 3.00 26.29 -23.99
CA ARG A 294 2.50 27.07 -25.13
C ARG A 294 1.19 26.51 -25.66
N LEU A 295 1.07 25.19 -25.82
CA LEU A 295 -0.17 24.57 -26.30
C LEU A 295 -1.36 24.90 -25.38
N VAL A 296 -1.18 24.92 -24.06
CA VAL A 296 -2.22 25.30 -23.10
C VAL A 296 -2.62 26.77 -23.29
N THR A 297 -1.64 27.67 -23.50
CA THR A 297 -1.87 29.10 -23.76
C THR A 297 -2.60 29.32 -25.09
N GLU A 298 -2.24 28.58 -26.15
CA GLU A 298 -2.91 28.64 -27.46
C GLU A 298 -4.40 28.19 -27.40
N LEU A 299 -4.73 27.34 -26.38
CA LEU A 299 -6.11 26.95 -26.11
C LEU A 299 -6.87 27.96 -25.24
N GLY A 300 -6.23 29.07 -24.83
CA GLY A 300 -6.83 30.15 -24.04
C GLY A 300 -6.77 29.99 -22.54
N PHE A 301 -5.85 29.16 -22.01
CA PHE A 301 -5.70 28.90 -20.57
C PHE A 301 -4.33 29.31 -20.06
N ASP A 302 -4.28 29.83 -18.82
CA ASP A 302 -3.03 30.21 -18.16
C ASP A 302 -2.22 29.01 -17.63
N SER A 303 -2.90 27.89 -17.37
CA SER A 303 -2.30 26.67 -16.84
C SER A 303 -3.09 25.41 -17.22
N LEU A 304 -2.45 24.25 -17.17
CA LEU A 304 -3.16 22.97 -17.35
C LEU A 304 -4.26 22.78 -16.30
N LYS A 305 -4.04 23.28 -15.07
CA LYS A 305 -5.03 23.25 -14.00
C LYS A 305 -6.31 23.99 -14.42
N THR A 306 -6.20 25.23 -14.92
CA THR A 306 -7.36 26.00 -15.35
C THR A 306 -8.10 25.35 -16.53
N LEU A 307 -7.38 24.72 -17.46
CA LEU A 307 -7.98 23.92 -18.52
C LEU A 307 -8.77 22.73 -17.95
N ILE A 308 -8.19 21.98 -17.01
CA ILE A 308 -8.88 20.81 -16.40
C ILE A 308 -10.08 21.24 -15.56
N ASP A 309 -10.00 22.39 -14.88
CA ASP A 309 -11.10 22.93 -14.07
C ASP A 309 -12.29 23.33 -14.97
N SER A 310 -12.03 23.71 -16.25
CA SER A 310 -13.06 24.04 -17.23
C SER A 310 -13.75 22.83 -17.87
N LEU A 311 -13.17 21.62 -17.77
CA LEU A 311 -13.80 20.37 -18.21
C LEU A 311 -14.98 19.99 -17.29
#